data_cce6bde71a10b8efbebc889be9f02a8c
#
_entry.id   cce6bde71a10b8efbebc889be9f02a8c
#
_cell.length_a   1.000
_cell.length_b   1.000
_cell.length_c   1.000
_cell.angle_alpha   90.00
_cell.angle_beta   90.00
_cell.angle_gamma   90.00
#
_symmetry.space_group_name_H-M   'P 1'
#
loop_
_entity.id
_entity.type
_entity.pdbx_description
1 polymer ?
#
loop_
_entity_poly.entity_id
_entity_poly.type
_entity_poly.pdbx_seq_one_letter_code
_entity_poly.pdbx_strand_id
1 'polypeptide(L)'
;MAVVVPTGGALAYGGYPDIDELYKRQLSEADPAKREAMLHQIQKTLHERTRFAPIFDYFWPSGIGPRVEEAALMKIDPFPWSAPLEDVRLKRP
;
A
#
# COMPACT_ATOMS: atom_id res chain seq x y z
N MET A 1 -0.52 -1.68 4.31
CA MET A 1 -1.21 -1.66 5.63
C MET A 1 -1.10 -3.00 6.39
N ALA A 2 -1.27 -4.14 5.75
CA ALA A 2 -1.23 -5.47 6.39
C ALA A 2 0.08 -5.81 7.14
N VAL A 3 1.19 -5.19 6.78
CA VAL A 3 2.52 -5.50 7.32
C VAL A 3 2.82 -4.77 8.62
N VAL A 4 2.28 -3.57 8.80
CA VAL A 4 2.66 -2.68 9.92
C VAL A 4 1.54 -2.38 10.90
N VAL A 5 0.29 -2.53 10.52
CA VAL A 5 -0.87 -2.10 11.32
C VAL A 5 -1.39 -3.20 12.25
N PRO A 6 -1.76 -4.41 11.77
CA PRO A 6 -2.33 -5.43 12.64
C PRO A 6 -1.28 -6.05 13.55
N THR A 7 -1.73 -6.51 14.72
CA THR A 7 -0.91 -7.30 15.64
C THR A 7 -0.36 -8.55 14.91
N GLY A 8 0.94 -8.77 15.01
CA GLY A 8 1.61 -9.87 14.31
C GLY A 8 1.99 -9.60 12.86
N GLY A 9 1.75 -8.40 12.35
CA GLY A 9 2.32 -7.98 11.06
C GLY A 9 3.85 -8.00 11.11
N ALA A 10 4.50 -8.30 9.99
CA ALA A 10 5.96 -8.50 9.92
C ALA A 10 6.80 -7.32 10.43
N LEU A 11 6.26 -6.10 10.34
CA LEU A 11 6.89 -4.86 10.81
C LEU A 11 6.03 -4.16 11.89
N ALA A 12 5.15 -4.90 12.58
CA ALA A 12 4.30 -4.32 13.60
C ALA A 12 5.05 -4.20 14.93
N TYR A 13 5.00 -3.01 15.51
CA TYR A 13 5.51 -2.74 16.88
C TYR A 13 4.34 -2.70 17.85
N GLY A 14 4.01 -3.86 18.45
CA GLY A 14 2.86 -4.01 19.31
C GLY A 14 1.53 -4.04 18.55
N GLY A 15 0.40 -4.00 19.25
CA GLY A 15 -0.93 -4.05 18.67
C GLY A 15 -1.96 -3.30 19.49
N TYR A 16 -3.06 -2.97 18.82
CA TYR A 16 -4.25 -2.42 19.43
C TYR A 16 -5.45 -3.28 19.02
N PRO A 17 -6.10 -3.99 19.97
CA PRO A 17 -7.19 -4.93 19.66
C PRO A 17 -8.35 -4.30 18.87
N ASP A 18 -8.68 -3.05 19.15
CA ASP A 18 -9.74 -2.30 18.45
C ASP A 18 -9.38 -2.01 16.99
N ILE A 19 -8.10 -1.73 16.71
CA ILE A 19 -7.60 -1.57 15.33
C ILE A 19 -7.56 -2.90 14.61
N ASP A 20 -7.15 -3.97 15.29
CA ASP A 20 -7.10 -5.32 14.73
C ASP A 20 -8.52 -5.80 14.33
N GLU A 21 -9.52 -5.52 15.16
CA GLU A 21 -10.90 -5.85 14.86
C GLU A 21 -11.42 -5.07 13.65
N LEU A 22 -11.18 -3.76 13.64
CA LEU A 22 -11.58 -2.91 12.52
C LEU A 22 -10.86 -3.31 11.21
N TYR A 23 -9.59 -3.70 11.32
CA TYR A 23 -8.82 -4.21 10.19
C TYR A 23 -9.41 -5.51 9.63
N LYS A 24 -9.79 -6.46 10.49
CA LYS A 24 -10.45 -7.72 10.08
C LYS A 24 -11.79 -7.46 9.40
N ARG A 25 -12.59 -6.55 9.96
CA ARG A 25 -13.90 -6.18 9.39
C ARG A 25 -13.77 -5.59 7.98
N GLN A 26 -12.81 -4.68 7.76
CA GLN A 26 -12.61 -4.09 6.44
C GLN A 26 -12.17 -5.10 5.38
N LEU A 27 -11.50 -6.20 5.77
CA LEU A 27 -11.11 -7.26 4.83
C LEU A 27 -12.32 -8.02 4.27
N SER A 28 -13.40 -8.13 5.05
CA SER A 28 -14.63 -8.83 4.65
C SER A 28 -15.70 -7.89 4.11
N GLU A 29 -15.47 -6.57 4.09
CA GLU A 29 -16.45 -5.60 3.60
C GLU A 29 -16.42 -5.51 2.08
N ALA A 30 -17.57 -5.80 1.47
CA ALA A 30 -17.76 -5.76 0.02
C ALA A 30 -18.13 -4.38 -0.52
N ASP A 31 -18.72 -3.51 0.33
CA ASP A 31 -19.08 -2.15 -0.04
C ASP A 31 -17.84 -1.25 0.00
N PRO A 32 -17.39 -0.69 -1.15
CA PRO A 32 -16.19 0.14 -1.21
C PRO A 32 -16.27 1.36 -0.29
N ALA A 33 -17.40 2.03 -0.19
CA ALA A 33 -17.56 3.23 0.63
C ALA A 33 -17.44 2.91 2.13
N LYS A 34 -18.04 1.82 2.57
CA LYS A 34 -17.90 1.37 3.97
C LYS A 34 -16.48 0.92 4.28
N ARG A 35 -15.83 0.22 3.35
CA ARG A 35 -14.45 -0.20 3.49
C ARG A 35 -13.52 1.01 3.59
N GLU A 36 -13.69 2.01 2.74
CA GLU A 36 -12.94 3.27 2.78
C GLU A 36 -13.10 3.97 4.13
N ALA A 37 -14.32 4.08 4.63
CA ALA A 37 -14.59 4.69 5.94
C ALA A 37 -13.87 3.96 7.08
N MET A 38 -13.82 2.63 7.07
CA MET A 38 -13.06 1.85 8.05
C MET A 38 -11.57 2.09 7.95
N LEU A 39 -11.02 2.18 6.72
CA LEU A 39 -9.61 2.48 6.51
C LEU A 39 -9.24 3.88 7.00
N HIS A 40 -10.06 4.87 6.73
CA HIS A 40 -9.89 6.23 7.25
C HIS A 40 -9.95 6.26 8.79
N GLN A 41 -10.85 5.49 9.40
CA GLN A 41 -10.93 5.40 10.85
C GLN A 41 -9.67 4.77 11.46
N ILE A 42 -9.11 3.73 10.83
CA ILE A 42 -7.84 3.14 11.25
C ILE A 42 -6.72 4.19 11.19
N GLN A 43 -6.61 4.90 10.07
CA GLN A 43 -5.58 5.93 9.89
C GLN A 43 -5.70 7.04 10.94
N LYS A 44 -6.91 7.53 11.17
CA LYS A 44 -7.19 8.56 12.19
C LYS A 44 -6.77 8.08 13.59
N THR A 45 -7.17 6.87 13.97
CA THR A 45 -6.83 6.31 15.29
C THR A 45 -5.32 6.14 15.46
N LEU A 46 -4.61 5.68 14.43
CA LEU A 46 -3.16 5.55 14.44
C LEU A 46 -2.45 6.90 14.59
N HIS A 47 -2.96 7.92 13.92
CA HIS A 47 -2.46 9.29 14.01
C HIS A 47 -2.69 9.88 15.41
N GLU A 48 -3.91 9.80 15.93
CA GLU A 48 -4.28 10.32 17.25
C GLU A 48 -3.49 9.66 18.39
N ARG A 49 -3.17 8.37 18.24
CA ARG A 49 -2.33 7.63 19.20
C ARG A 49 -0.83 7.80 18.97
N THR A 50 -0.43 8.60 17.98
CA THR A 50 0.97 8.89 17.64
C THR A 50 1.82 7.61 17.48
N ARG A 51 1.21 6.54 16.93
CA ARG A 51 1.91 5.27 16.74
C ARG A 51 2.99 5.35 15.68
N PHE A 52 2.75 6.15 14.65
CA PHE A 52 3.68 6.43 13.57
C PHE A 52 3.82 7.92 13.41
N ALA A 53 5.04 8.39 13.28
CA ALA A 53 5.37 9.77 12.90
C ALA A 53 5.83 9.76 11.44
N PRO A 54 4.96 10.09 10.47
CA PRO A 54 5.38 10.25 9.08
C PRO A 54 6.42 11.36 8.99
N ILE A 55 7.58 11.06 8.39
CA ILE A 55 8.68 12.03 8.28
C ILE A 55 8.74 12.56 6.85
N PHE A 56 8.66 11.68 5.86
CA PHE A 56 8.65 12.03 4.45
C PHE A 56 8.11 10.86 3.60
N ASP A 57 7.65 11.16 2.40
CA ASP A 57 7.35 10.16 1.39
C ASP A 57 8.62 9.78 0.64
N TYR A 58 8.88 8.47 0.54
CA TYR A 58 10.03 7.98 -0.19
C TYR A 58 9.71 7.89 -1.67
N PHE A 59 10.52 8.52 -2.48
CA PHE A 59 10.38 8.55 -3.93
C PHE A 59 11.34 7.56 -4.61
N TRP A 60 10.81 6.69 -5.45
CA TRP A 60 11.59 5.73 -6.25
C TRP A 60 11.65 6.20 -7.69
N PRO A 61 12.72 6.90 -8.11
CA PRO A 61 12.88 7.26 -9.50
C PRO A 61 13.21 6.03 -10.34
N SER A 62 12.55 5.89 -11.49
CA SER A 62 12.83 4.84 -12.45
C SER A 62 13.21 5.45 -13.79
N GLY A 63 14.36 5.02 -14.34
CA GLY A 63 14.80 5.42 -15.66
C GLY A 63 14.14 4.56 -16.74
N ILE A 64 13.48 5.20 -17.71
CA ILE A 64 12.85 4.52 -18.83
C ILE A 64 13.56 4.97 -20.10
N GLY A 65 14.15 4.02 -20.84
CA GLY A 65 14.85 4.31 -22.10
C GLY A 65 13.89 4.74 -23.22
N PRO A 66 14.39 5.47 -24.23
CA PRO A 66 13.55 6.05 -25.29
C PRO A 66 12.85 5.00 -26.17
N ARG A 67 13.33 3.77 -26.16
CA ARG A 67 12.75 2.64 -26.92
C ARG A 67 11.54 2.00 -26.24
N VAL A 68 11.29 2.34 -24.98
CA VAL A 68 10.16 1.79 -24.22
C VAL A 68 8.93 2.67 -24.47
N GLU A 69 7.84 2.05 -24.87
CA GLU A 69 6.53 2.68 -25.02
C GLU A 69 5.72 2.57 -23.73
N GLU A 70 5.68 1.35 -23.16
CA GLU A 70 5.01 1.04 -21.89
C GLU A 70 5.96 0.27 -20.98
N ALA A 71 6.27 0.85 -19.83
CA ALA A 71 7.20 0.27 -18.87
C ALA A 71 6.54 -0.71 -17.89
N ALA A 72 5.21 -0.74 -17.84
CA ALA A 72 4.42 -1.59 -16.95
C ALA A 72 4.80 -1.49 -15.45
N LEU A 73 5.42 -0.36 -15.04
CA LEU A 73 5.78 -0.12 -13.64
C LEU A 73 4.55 0.01 -12.75
N MET A 74 4.72 -0.25 -11.46
CA MET A 74 3.68 -0.15 -10.42
C MET A 74 2.50 -1.13 -10.60
N LYS A 75 2.60 -2.10 -11.49
CA LYS A 75 1.58 -3.14 -11.67
C LYS A 75 1.69 -4.28 -10.66
N ILE A 76 2.84 -4.39 -9.98
CA ILE A 76 3.07 -5.41 -8.95
C ILE A 76 3.11 -4.74 -7.58
N ASP A 77 2.05 -4.88 -6.81
CA ASP A 77 1.97 -4.38 -5.44
C ASP A 77 2.72 -5.34 -4.48
N PRO A 78 3.55 -4.86 -3.56
CA PRO A 78 3.88 -3.47 -3.21
C PRO A 78 5.20 -2.96 -3.83
N PHE A 79 5.62 -3.48 -4.96
CA PHE A 79 6.93 -3.22 -5.55
C PHE A 79 6.85 -2.25 -6.75
N PRO A 80 6.86 -0.91 -6.52
CA PRO A 80 6.68 0.07 -7.60
C PRO A 80 7.81 0.07 -8.64
N TRP A 81 8.97 -0.52 -8.30
CA TRP A 81 10.11 -0.69 -9.22
C TRP A 81 10.05 -1.97 -10.05
N SER A 82 9.08 -2.85 -9.77
CA SER A 82 8.91 -4.09 -10.52
C SER A 82 7.88 -3.91 -11.63
N ALA A 83 8.11 -4.62 -12.72
CA ALA A 83 7.18 -4.70 -13.83
C ALA A 83 7.02 -6.16 -14.26
N PRO A 84 5.81 -6.64 -14.57
CA PRO A 84 5.63 -7.89 -15.28
C PRO A 84 6.21 -7.75 -16.68
N LEU A 85 7.22 -8.55 -17.01
CA LEU A 85 7.97 -8.40 -18.26
C LEU A 85 7.09 -8.58 -19.50
N GLU A 86 6.04 -9.40 -19.39
CA GLU A 86 5.05 -9.63 -20.44
C GLU A 86 4.22 -8.39 -20.80
N ASP A 87 4.15 -7.42 -19.91
CA ASP A 87 3.40 -6.17 -20.13
C ASP A 87 4.27 -5.02 -20.65
N VAL A 88 5.59 -5.20 -20.65
CA VAL A 88 6.52 -4.19 -21.19
C VAL A 88 6.42 -4.15 -22.71
N ARG A 89 6.21 -2.97 -23.26
CA ARG A 89 6.11 -2.74 -24.71
C ARG A 89 7.23 -1.86 -25.22
N LEU A 90 7.81 -2.27 -26.31
CA LEU A 90 8.80 -1.48 -27.04
C LEU A 90 8.15 -0.74 -28.21
N LYS A 91 8.65 0.46 -28.48
CA LYS A 91 8.28 1.21 -29.68
C LYS A 91 8.69 0.40 -30.91
N ARG A 92 7.83 0.36 -31.91
CA ARG A 92 8.19 -0.18 -33.21
C ARG A 92 9.26 0.72 -33.86
N PRO A 93 10.25 0.12 -34.56
CA PRO A 93 11.25 0.88 -35.27
C PRO A 93 10.62 1.75 -36.37
#